data_1a431211a0d50cecb9c77abd937b5190
#
_entry.id   1a431211a0d50cecb9c77abd937b5190
#
_cell.length_a   1.000
_cell.length_b   1.000
_cell.length_c   1.000
_cell.angle_alpha   90.00
_cell.angle_beta   90.00
_cell.angle_gamma   90.00
#
_symmetry.space_group_name_H-M   'P 1'
#
loop_
_entity.id
_entity.type
_entity.pdbx_description
1 polymer ?
#
loop_
_entity_poly.entity_id
_entity_poly.type
_entity_poly.pdbx_seq_one_letter_code
_entity_poly.pdbx_strand_id
1 'polypeptide(L)'
;MLSPISLAFKKAKNENRPALLTYTVAGDSSKKQSLEILKAISNHADILEVGVPHNTPVADGSQIQTSAYRAIQNGIKMNDIFKIVSDFKKSKNSKPVIFMGYYNMIYQYGENNFIKKCKQSGVNGLIVVDLPWPENKTFSKKCKKNSINFIQLLSPTTSNKRLKSIAKDSHDMIYYIS
;
A
#
# COMPACT_ATOMS: atom_id res chain seq x y z
N MET A 1 -15.26 8.59 12.20
CA MET A 1 -14.35 7.61 12.84
C MET A 1 -12.99 7.72 12.15
N LEU A 2 -11.88 7.71 12.92
CA LEU A 2 -10.53 7.74 12.35
C LEU A 2 -10.24 6.43 11.60
N SER A 3 -9.48 6.51 10.52
CA SER A 3 -9.03 5.33 9.77
C SER A 3 -8.00 4.53 10.59
N PRO A 4 -7.80 3.23 10.26
CA PRO A 4 -6.73 2.44 10.89
C PRO A 4 -5.33 3.05 10.72
N ILE A 5 -5.05 3.70 9.58
CA ILE A 5 -3.79 4.40 9.31
C ILE A 5 -3.65 5.61 10.26
N SER A 6 -4.68 6.47 10.35
CA SER A 6 -4.69 7.60 11.31
C SER A 6 -4.52 7.15 12.76
N LEU A 7 -5.14 6.03 13.14
CA LEU A 7 -4.99 5.48 14.49
C LEU A 7 -3.56 5.04 14.79
N ALA A 8 -2.87 4.41 13.81
CA ALA A 8 -1.47 4.02 13.93
C ALA A 8 -0.55 5.24 14.14
N PHE A 9 -0.72 6.31 13.34
CA PHE A 9 0.02 7.55 13.54
C PHE A 9 -0.28 8.22 14.87
N LYS A 10 -1.56 8.26 15.29
CA LYS A 10 -1.95 8.83 16.58
C LYS A 10 -1.31 8.06 17.74
N LYS A 11 -1.29 6.73 17.66
CA LYS A 11 -0.62 5.88 18.67
C LYS A 11 0.87 6.22 18.77
N ALA A 12 1.61 6.20 17.66
CA ALA A 12 3.04 6.52 17.64
C ALA A 12 3.31 7.93 18.21
N LYS A 13 2.47 8.92 17.83
CA LYS A 13 2.57 10.28 18.37
C LYS A 13 2.35 10.33 19.88
N ASN A 14 1.38 9.59 20.42
CA ASN A 14 1.12 9.53 21.86
C ASN A 14 2.29 8.85 22.61
N GLU A 15 3.03 7.97 21.95
CA GLU A 15 4.25 7.33 22.44
C GLU A 15 5.51 8.20 22.21
N ASN A 16 5.34 9.44 21.73
CA ASN A 16 6.41 10.41 21.45
C ASN A 16 7.51 9.85 20.51
N ARG A 17 7.12 9.10 19.48
CA ARG A 17 7.99 8.52 18.47
C ARG A 17 7.39 8.62 17.06
N PRO A 18 8.22 8.53 16.01
CA PRO A 18 7.72 8.36 14.64
C PRO A 18 7.02 7.01 14.48
N ALA A 19 6.06 6.93 13.56
CA ALA A 19 5.49 5.67 13.12
C ALA A 19 6.47 4.95 12.18
N LEU A 20 6.65 3.64 12.37
CA LEU A 20 7.47 2.80 11.50
C LEU A 20 6.58 2.14 10.44
N LEU A 21 6.86 2.45 9.18
CA LEU A 21 6.30 1.76 8.03
C LEU A 21 7.36 0.81 7.45
N THR A 22 6.95 -0.41 7.13
CA THR A 22 7.85 -1.43 6.57
C THR A 22 7.31 -1.92 5.25
N TYR A 23 8.20 -2.05 4.25
CA TYR A 23 7.87 -2.54 2.92
C TYR A 23 8.33 -3.99 2.72
N THR A 24 7.51 -4.81 2.05
CA THR A 24 7.88 -6.15 1.60
C THR A 24 7.10 -6.52 0.34
N VAL A 25 7.76 -7.19 -0.61
CA VAL A 25 7.12 -7.66 -1.84
C VAL A 25 6.38 -8.96 -1.57
N ALA A 26 5.11 -9.02 -1.92
CA ALA A 26 4.31 -10.22 -1.77
C ALA A 26 4.80 -11.34 -2.70
N GLY A 27 5.06 -12.52 -2.16
CA GLY A 27 5.45 -13.71 -2.93
C GLY A 27 6.93 -13.82 -3.28
N ASP A 28 7.79 -12.94 -2.77
CA ASP A 28 9.23 -12.95 -3.08
C ASP A 28 9.87 -14.33 -2.88
N SER A 29 9.62 -15.01 -1.77
CA SER A 29 10.10 -16.38 -1.55
C SER A 29 8.99 -17.41 -1.78
N SER A 30 7.85 -17.23 -1.09
CA SER A 30 6.65 -18.04 -1.25
C SER A 30 5.44 -17.33 -0.64
N LYS A 31 4.22 -17.79 -0.98
CA LYS A 31 2.97 -17.26 -0.38
C LYS A 31 2.96 -17.47 1.14
N LYS A 32 3.40 -18.63 1.62
CA LYS A 32 3.48 -18.98 3.04
C LYS A 32 4.47 -18.08 3.76
N GLN A 33 5.66 -17.93 3.21
CA GLN A 33 6.72 -17.11 3.81
C GLN A 33 6.35 -15.63 3.84
N SER A 34 5.68 -15.12 2.81
CA SER A 34 5.15 -13.73 2.82
C SER A 34 4.21 -13.50 3.99
N LEU A 35 3.31 -14.45 4.30
CA LEU A 35 2.42 -14.35 5.46
C LEU A 35 3.21 -14.36 6.78
N GLU A 36 4.20 -15.24 6.93
CA GLU A 36 5.03 -15.30 8.14
C GLU A 36 5.88 -14.03 8.32
N ILE A 37 6.41 -13.47 7.23
CA ILE A 37 7.11 -12.18 7.27
C ILE A 37 6.17 -11.06 7.76
N LEU A 38 4.96 -10.95 7.22
CA LEU A 38 4.00 -9.93 7.68
C LEU A 38 3.68 -10.08 9.16
N LYS A 39 3.51 -11.31 9.66
CA LYS A 39 3.28 -11.57 11.10
C LYS A 39 4.50 -11.17 11.94
N ALA A 40 5.71 -11.52 11.51
CA ALA A 40 6.93 -11.20 12.23
C ALA A 40 7.16 -9.70 12.35
N ILE A 41 7.13 -8.98 11.21
CA ILE A 41 7.37 -7.54 11.19
C ILE A 41 6.24 -6.73 11.86
N SER A 42 5.01 -7.25 11.92
CA SER A 42 3.89 -6.59 12.60
C SER A 42 4.09 -6.39 14.11
N ASN A 43 5.02 -7.12 14.72
CA ASN A 43 5.37 -6.93 16.12
C ASN A 43 6.17 -5.63 16.35
N HIS A 44 6.79 -5.09 15.32
CA HIS A 44 7.69 -3.92 15.40
C HIS A 44 7.20 -2.74 14.58
N ALA A 45 6.47 -2.98 13.48
CA ALA A 45 5.94 -1.94 12.61
C ALA A 45 4.57 -1.42 13.08
N ASP A 46 4.25 -0.18 12.71
CA ASP A 46 2.94 0.43 12.92
C ASP A 46 2.01 0.25 11.72
N ILE A 47 2.59 0.25 10.52
CA ILE A 47 1.88 0.07 9.25
C ILE A 47 2.74 -0.83 8.36
N LEU A 48 2.09 -1.72 7.61
CA LEU A 48 2.77 -2.61 6.66
C LEU A 48 2.46 -2.19 5.23
N GLU A 49 3.49 -1.97 4.45
CA GLU A 49 3.39 -1.78 3.00
C GLU A 49 3.67 -3.10 2.30
N VAL A 50 2.72 -3.55 1.50
CA VAL A 50 2.82 -4.78 0.73
C VAL A 50 2.93 -4.43 -0.74
N GLY A 51 4.11 -4.67 -1.30
CA GLY A 51 4.40 -4.48 -2.71
C GLY A 51 3.68 -5.50 -3.58
N VAL A 52 2.94 -5.01 -4.56
CA VAL A 52 2.31 -5.83 -5.61
C VAL A 52 3.34 -5.99 -6.73
N PRO A 53 3.87 -7.21 -6.97
CA PRO A 53 4.91 -7.43 -7.97
C PRO A 53 4.45 -7.02 -9.37
N HIS A 54 5.33 -6.32 -10.08
CA HIS A 54 5.11 -5.91 -11.47
C HIS A 54 6.33 -6.26 -12.33
N ASN A 55 6.12 -6.62 -13.59
CA ASN A 55 7.20 -7.04 -14.50
C ASN A 55 8.03 -5.86 -15.04
N THR A 56 7.51 -4.63 -14.94
CA THR A 56 8.19 -3.42 -15.40
C THR A 56 8.16 -2.35 -14.30
N PRO A 57 8.84 -2.57 -13.17
CA PRO A 57 8.73 -1.70 -11.98
C PRO A 57 9.68 -0.50 -12.11
N VAL A 58 9.39 0.41 -13.03
CA VAL A 58 10.26 1.54 -13.45
C VAL A 58 10.54 2.55 -12.34
N ALA A 59 9.71 2.61 -11.31
CA ALA A 59 9.89 3.51 -10.17
C ALA A 59 10.62 2.87 -8.99
N ASP A 60 10.97 1.57 -9.08
CA ASP A 60 11.58 0.82 -8.00
C ASP A 60 13.08 0.68 -8.16
N GLY A 61 13.81 0.66 -7.05
CA GLY A 61 15.25 0.35 -7.03
C GLY A 61 15.54 -1.13 -7.31
N SER A 62 16.79 -1.44 -7.64
CA SER A 62 17.23 -2.78 -8.08
C SER A 62 16.84 -3.92 -7.15
N GLN A 63 16.89 -3.71 -5.84
CA GLN A 63 16.52 -4.73 -4.84
C GLN A 63 15.03 -5.08 -4.90
N ILE A 64 14.18 -4.06 -5.02
CA ILE A 64 12.72 -4.25 -5.14
C ILE A 64 12.39 -4.89 -6.50
N GLN A 65 13.04 -4.45 -7.59
CA GLN A 65 12.90 -5.07 -8.91
C GLN A 65 13.24 -6.56 -8.87
N THR A 66 14.37 -6.92 -8.25
CA THR A 66 14.80 -8.32 -8.10
C THR A 66 13.79 -9.13 -7.27
N SER A 67 13.28 -8.56 -6.19
CA SER A 67 12.25 -9.16 -5.34
C SER A 67 10.93 -9.39 -6.11
N ALA A 68 10.49 -8.40 -6.88
CA ALA A 68 9.31 -8.50 -7.74
C ALA A 68 9.48 -9.58 -8.82
N TYR A 69 10.65 -9.64 -9.44
CA TYR A 69 10.98 -10.68 -10.42
C TYR A 69 10.87 -12.08 -9.80
N ARG A 70 11.50 -12.34 -8.62
CA ARG A 70 11.40 -13.62 -7.93
C ARG A 70 9.94 -13.97 -7.60
N ALA A 71 9.16 -13.01 -7.12
CA ALA A 71 7.76 -13.23 -6.82
C ALA A 71 6.95 -13.67 -8.05
N ILE A 72 7.20 -13.04 -9.21
CA ILE A 72 6.55 -13.40 -10.47
C ILE A 72 6.98 -14.79 -10.93
N GLN A 73 8.28 -15.12 -10.85
CA GLN A 73 8.78 -16.46 -11.16
C GLN A 73 8.16 -17.54 -10.25
N ASN A 74 7.89 -17.21 -8.99
CA ASN A 74 7.18 -18.07 -8.05
C ASN A 74 5.66 -18.18 -8.34
N GLY A 75 5.18 -17.56 -9.41
CA GLY A 75 3.79 -17.66 -9.85
C GLY A 75 2.78 -16.93 -8.96
N ILE A 76 3.19 -15.86 -8.25
CA ILE A 76 2.27 -15.05 -7.45
C ILE A 76 1.22 -14.39 -8.35
N LYS A 77 -0.02 -14.39 -7.90
CA LYS A 77 -1.13 -13.71 -8.59
C LYS A 77 -1.83 -12.75 -7.63
N MET A 78 -2.55 -11.77 -8.17
CA MET A 78 -3.28 -10.77 -7.37
C MET A 78 -4.20 -11.41 -6.31
N ASN A 79 -4.90 -12.49 -6.66
CA ASN A 79 -5.76 -13.20 -5.71
C ASN A 79 -4.98 -13.83 -4.55
N ASP A 80 -3.74 -14.27 -4.77
CA ASP A 80 -2.88 -14.78 -3.71
C ASP A 80 -2.47 -13.67 -2.75
N ILE A 81 -2.18 -12.47 -3.28
CA ILE A 81 -1.83 -11.30 -2.47
C ILE A 81 -3.00 -10.89 -1.57
N PHE A 82 -4.22 -10.83 -2.13
CA PHE A 82 -5.42 -10.61 -1.33
C PHE A 82 -5.59 -11.67 -0.24
N LYS A 83 -5.34 -12.94 -0.56
CA LYS A 83 -5.42 -14.03 0.42
C LYS A 83 -4.37 -13.89 1.52
N ILE A 84 -3.12 -13.58 1.20
CA ILE A 84 -2.05 -13.34 2.17
C ILE A 84 -2.47 -12.26 3.16
N VAL A 85 -2.98 -11.12 2.68
CA VAL A 85 -3.42 -10.03 3.54
C VAL A 85 -4.65 -10.42 4.36
N SER A 86 -5.64 -11.09 3.76
CA SER A 86 -6.82 -11.58 4.48
C SER A 86 -6.44 -12.54 5.61
N ASP A 87 -5.50 -13.45 5.38
CA ASP A 87 -5.02 -14.38 6.40
C ASP A 87 -4.19 -13.67 7.48
N PHE A 88 -3.37 -12.68 7.09
CA PHE A 88 -2.67 -11.81 8.05
C PHE A 88 -3.66 -11.05 8.95
N LYS A 89 -4.74 -10.52 8.39
CA LYS A 89 -5.75 -9.75 9.14
C LYS A 89 -6.50 -10.56 10.21
N LYS A 90 -6.46 -11.89 10.14
CA LYS A 90 -6.99 -12.78 11.20
C LYS A 90 -6.05 -12.92 12.39
N SER A 91 -4.80 -12.48 12.28
CA SER A 91 -3.83 -12.56 13.38
C SER A 91 -4.10 -11.49 14.45
N LYS A 92 -3.82 -11.84 15.71
CA LYS A 92 -4.10 -10.99 16.88
C LYS A 92 -3.42 -9.61 16.81
N ASN A 93 -2.22 -9.53 16.24
CA ASN A 93 -1.42 -8.30 16.13
C ASN A 93 -1.46 -7.69 14.72
N SER A 94 -2.57 -7.89 13.97
CA SER A 94 -2.66 -7.33 12.62
C SER A 94 -2.58 -5.80 12.63
N LYS A 95 -1.78 -5.25 11.74
CA LYS A 95 -1.57 -3.81 11.55
C LYS A 95 -2.32 -3.30 10.31
N PRO A 96 -2.50 -1.99 10.15
CA PRO A 96 -2.94 -1.44 8.87
C PRO A 96 -2.04 -1.92 7.73
N VAL A 97 -2.64 -2.26 6.60
CA VAL A 97 -1.95 -2.71 5.39
C VAL A 97 -2.22 -1.73 4.26
N ILE A 98 -1.14 -1.31 3.60
CA ILE A 98 -1.16 -0.49 2.40
C ILE A 98 -0.64 -1.34 1.25
N PHE A 99 -1.34 -1.39 0.12
CA PHE A 99 -0.76 -1.92 -1.11
C PHE A 99 0.01 -0.84 -1.85
N MET A 100 1.19 -1.18 -2.32
CA MET A 100 1.99 -0.35 -3.20
C MET A 100 2.22 -1.06 -4.53
N GLY A 101 1.94 -0.39 -5.64
CA GLY A 101 2.08 -0.99 -6.96
C GLY A 101 1.75 -0.04 -8.09
N TYR A 102 1.49 -0.62 -9.26
CA TYR A 102 1.28 0.08 -10.53
C TYR A 102 -0.17 0.03 -10.97
N TYR A 103 -0.64 1.09 -11.61
CA TYR A 103 -2.03 1.22 -12.01
C TYR A 103 -2.47 0.16 -13.04
N ASN A 104 -1.57 -0.25 -13.92
CA ASN A 104 -1.89 -1.30 -14.89
C ASN A 104 -2.44 -2.58 -14.25
N MET A 105 -1.90 -3.00 -13.10
CA MET A 105 -2.39 -4.18 -12.36
C MET A 105 -3.82 -3.99 -11.87
N ILE A 106 -4.15 -2.78 -11.43
CA ILE A 106 -5.49 -2.40 -10.97
C ILE A 106 -6.46 -2.35 -12.14
N TYR A 107 -6.03 -1.74 -13.25
CA TYR A 107 -6.81 -1.62 -14.47
C TYR A 107 -7.16 -2.99 -15.05
N GLN A 108 -6.18 -3.90 -15.17
CA GLN A 108 -6.39 -5.26 -15.67
C GLN A 108 -7.31 -6.10 -14.77
N TYR A 109 -7.24 -5.88 -13.45
CA TYR A 109 -8.15 -6.55 -12.49
C TYR A 109 -9.57 -5.97 -12.55
N GLY A 110 -9.73 -4.75 -13.06
CA GLY A 110 -10.92 -3.93 -13.02
C GLY A 110 -11.04 -3.16 -11.71
N GLU A 111 -11.00 -1.81 -11.78
CA GLU A 111 -10.95 -0.92 -10.58
C GLU A 111 -11.97 -1.26 -9.51
N ASN A 112 -13.23 -1.47 -9.90
CA ASN A 112 -14.30 -1.73 -8.94
C ASN A 112 -14.11 -3.08 -8.23
N ASN A 113 -13.70 -4.11 -8.97
CA ASN A 113 -13.41 -5.44 -8.43
C ASN A 113 -12.19 -5.39 -7.50
N PHE A 114 -11.14 -4.66 -7.90
CA PHE A 114 -9.94 -4.47 -7.10
C PHE A 114 -10.25 -3.80 -5.77
N ILE A 115 -10.98 -2.67 -5.79
CA ILE A 115 -11.39 -1.94 -4.58
C ILE A 115 -12.26 -2.83 -3.67
N LYS A 116 -13.21 -3.57 -4.24
CA LYS A 116 -14.03 -4.52 -3.49
C LYS A 116 -13.19 -5.59 -2.81
N LYS A 117 -12.20 -6.15 -3.52
CA LYS A 117 -11.26 -7.15 -2.98
C LYS A 117 -10.34 -6.57 -1.92
N CYS A 118 -9.80 -5.36 -2.10
CA CYS A 118 -9.05 -4.63 -1.07
C CYS A 118 -9.85 -4.53 0.23
N LYS A 119 -11.10 -4.07 0.14
CA LYS A 119 -11.98 -3.96 1.31
C LYS A 119 -12.24 -5.31 1.98
N GLN A 120 -12.53 -6.35 1.20
CA GLN A 120 -12.79 -7.70 1.72
C GLN A 120 -11.56 -8.34 2.39
N SER A 121 -10.37 -8.08 1.88
CA SER A 121 -9.11 -8.60 2.46
C SER A 121 -8.56 -7.76 3.60
N GLY A 122 -9.14 -6.58 3.87
CA GLY A 122 -8.71 -5.70 4.96
C GLY A 122 -7.55 -4.77 4.62
N VAL A 123 -7.31 -4.49 3.33
CA VAL A 123 -6.40 -3.44 2.87
C VAL A 123 -6.96 -2.08 3.27
N ASN A 124 -6.12 -1.22 3.85
CA ASN A 124 -6.51 0.08 4.40
C ASN A 124 -6.12 1.26 3.50
N GLY A 125 -5.12 1.09 2.67
CA GLY A 125 -4.63 2.14 1.76
C GLY A 125 -4.01 1.61 0.50
N LEU A 126 -3.84 2.50 -0.48
CA LEU A 126 -3.20 2.25 -1.77
C LEU A 126 -2.18 3.34 -2.07
N ILE A 127 -0.98 2.95 -2.48
CA ILE A 127 0.03 3.77 -3.15
C ILE A 127 0.12 3.28 -4.58
N VAL A 128 -0.24 4.13 -5.54
CA VAL A 128 -0.18 3.82 -6.96
C VAL A 128 0.85 4.75 -7.60
N VAL A 129 2.04 4.20 -7.87
CA VAL A 129 3.24 4.98 -8.17
C VAL A 129 3.20 5.72 -9.51
N ASP A 130 2.44 5.20 -10.47
CA ASP A 130 2.29 5.71 -11.83
C ASP A 130 0.93 6.41 -12.09
N LEU A 131 0.16 6.69 -11.03
CA LEU A 131 -1.11 7.41 -11.13
C LEU A 131 -1.09 8.69 -10.28
N PRO A 132 -0.42 9.77 -10.75
CA PRO A 132 -0.22 10.99 -9.99
C PRO A 132 -1.51 11.85 -9.89
N TRP A 133 -1.47 12.87 -9.04
CA TRP A 133 -2.46 13.94 -9.04
C TRP A 133 -2.23 14.88 -10.25
N PRO A 134 -3.27 15.33 -10.99
CA PRO A 134 -4.72 15.18 -10.69
C PRO A 134 -5.39 13.95 -11.37
N GLU A 135 -4.66 13.15 -12.11
CA GLU A 135 -5.16 12.01 -12.90
C GLU A 135 -5.83 10.96 -12.01
N ASN A 136 -5.35 10.81 -10.77
CA ASN A 136 -5.90 9.86 -9.80
C ASN A 136 -7.26 10.28 -9.19
N LYS A 137 -7.78 11.50 -9.43
CA LYS A 137 -8.95 12.03 -8.72
C LYS A 137 -10.19 11.13 -8.79
N THR A 138 -10.46 10.55 -9.95
CA THR A 138 -11.61 9.66 -10.11
C THR A 138 -11.44 8.38 -9.31
N PHE A 139 -10.27 7.75 -9.41
CA PHE A 139 -9.96 6.52 -8.71
C PHE A 139 -9.87 6.72 -7.18
N SER A 140 -9.23 7.80 -6.73
CA SER A 140 -9.13 8.13 -5.29
C SER A 140 -10.51 8.37 -4.65
N LYS A 141 -11.45 8.99 -5.39
CA LYS A 141 -12.84 9.14 -4.92
C LYS A 141 -13.54 7.79 -4.77
N LYS A 142 -13.30 6.84 -5.69
CA LYS A 142 -13.83 5.46 -5.57
C LYS A 142 -13.24 4.75 -4.35
N CYS A 143 -11.94 4.88 -4.11
CA CYS A 143 -11.27 4.34 -2.93
C CYS A 143 -11.88 4.89 -1.64
N LYS A 144 -12.02 6.22 -1.54
CA LYS A 144 -12.61 6.90 -0.36
C LYS A 144 -14.03 6.41 -0.05
N LYS A 145 -14.89 6.26 -1.07
CA LYS A 145 -16.25 5.71 -0.90
C LYS A 145 -16.27 4.30 -0.30
N ASN A 146 -15.16 3.57 -0.43
CA ASN A 146 -15.01 2.22 0.08
C ASN A 146 -14.13 2.14 1.35
N SER A 147 -13.85 3.28 1.99
CA SER A 147 -13.01 3.39 3.19
C SER A 147 -11.57 2.90 2.97
N ILE A 148 -11.05 3.05 1.76
CA ILE A 148 -9.66 2.81 1.40
C ILE A 148 -8.99 4.15 1.16
N ASN A 149 -7.88 4.40 1.82
CA ASN A 149 -7.12 5.62 1.64
C ASN A 149 -6.28 5.55 0.36
N PHE A 150 -6.46 6.48 -0.56
CA PHE A 150 -5.54 6.68 -1.67
C PHE A 150 -4.45 7.65 -1.22
N ILE A 151 -3.24 7.14 -1.05
CA ILE A 151 -2.10 7.89 -0.52
C ILE A 151 -1.42 8.63 -1.65
N GLN A 152 -1.37 9.96 -1.52
CA GLN A 152 -0.76 10.84 -2.51
C GLN A 152 0.76 10.84 -2.37
N LEU A 153 1.44 10.88 -3.51
CA LEU A 153 2.90 10.94 -3.58
C LEU A 153 3.37 12.39 -3.81
N LEU A 154 4.43 12.77 -3.13
CA LEU A 154 5.16 14.01 -3.31
C LEU A 154 6.63 13.72 -3.59
N SER A 155 7.29 14.60 -4.33
CA SER A 155 8.73 14.56 -4.60
C SER A 155 9.37 15.91 -4.32
N PRO A 156 10.71 16.00 -4.19
CA PRO A 156 11.42 17.28 -4.05
C PRO A 156 11.11 18.29 -5.15
N THR A 157 10.76 17.83 -6.34
CA THR A 157 10.41 18.66 -7.51
C THR A 157 8.96 19.13 -7.52
N THR A 158 8.15 18.72 -6.54
CA THR A 158 6.74 19.15 -6.46
C THR A 158 6.64 20.62 -6.10
N SER A 159 6.09 21.45 -7.00
CA SER A 159 5.92 22.89 -6.75
C SER A 159 4.96 23.17 -5.59
N ASN A 160 5.14 24.29 -4.89
CA ASN A 160 4.29 24.70 -3.77
C ASN A 160 2.80 24.80 -4.14
N LYS A 161 2.48 25.24 -5.36
CA LYS A 161 1.10 25.30 -5.86
C LYS A 161 0.50 23.90 -5.96
N ARG A 162 1.25 22.95 -6.54
CA ARG A 162 0.84 21.54 -6.69
C ARG A 162 0.71 20.85 -5.31
N LEU A 163 1.67 21.09 -4.42
CA LEU A 163 1.66 20.57 -3.04
C LEU A 163 0.38 20.96 -2.31
N LYS A 164 -0.01 22.24 -2.33
CA LYS A 164 -1.25 22.70 -1.70
C LYS A 164 -2.50 21.99 -2.25
N SER A 165 -2.55 21.75 -3.55
CA SER A 165 -3.66 21.04 -4.18
C SER A 165 -3.69 19.57 -3.80
N ILE A 166 -2.55 18.89 -3.79
CA ILE A 166 -2.42 17.49 -3.37
C ILE A 166 -2.80 17.34 -1.89
N ALA A 167 -2.30 18.22 -1.02
CA ALA A 167 -2.59 18.19 0.41
C ALA A 167 -4.09 18.33 0.70
N LYS A 168 -4.79 19.19 -0.06
CA LYS A 168 -6.24 19.38 0.06
C LYS A 168 -7.04 18.10 -0.28
N ASP A 169 -6.55 17.32 -1.23
CA ASP A 169 -7.18 16.06 -1.69
C ASP A 169 -6.68 14.83 -0.91
N SER A 170 -5.68 15.00 -0.01
CA SER A 170 -5.08 13.92 0.77
C SER A 170 -5.83 13.63 2.07
N HIS A 171 -5.70 12.39 2.54
CA HIS A 171 -6.23 11.95 3.83
C HIS A 171 -5.20 11.07 4.54
N ASP A 172 -5.19 11.10 5.86
CA ASP A 172 -4.39 10.30 6.78
C ASP A 172 -2.88 10.48 6.63
N MET A 173 -2.31 10.32 5.45
CA MET A 173 -0.88 10.50 5.20
C MET A 173 -0.62 10.95 3.75
N ILE A 174 0.53 11.54 3.57
CA ILE A 174 1.16 11.82 2.27
C ILE A 174 2.51 11.13 2.26
N TYR A 175 2.86 10.50 1.17
CA TYR A 175 4.13 9.81 1.01
C TYR A 175 5.12 10.72 0.25
N TYR A 176 6.21 11.10 0.91
CA TYR A 176 7.26 11.91 0.31
C TYR A 176 8.40 11.01 -0.15
N ILE A 177 8.70 11.06 -1.44
CA ILE A 177 9.78 10.29 -2.07
C ILE A 177 11.00 11.20 -2.16
N SER A 178 12.13 10.78 -1.62
CA SER A 178 13.40 11.49 -1.67
C SER A 178 14.35 10.86 -2.69
#